data_16465ac73576ee93a36b98bebe21c2f6
#
_entry.id   16465ac73576ee93a36b98bebe21c2f6
#
_cell.length_a   1.000
_cell.length_b   1.000
_cell.length_c   1.000
_cell.angle_alpha   90.00
_cell.angle_beta   90.00
_cell.angle_gamma   90.00
#
_symmetry.space_group_name_H-M   'P 1'
#
loop_
_entity.id
_entity.type
_entity.pdbx_description
1 polymer ?
#
loop_
_entity_poly.entity_id
_entity_poly.type
_entity_poly.pdbx_seq_one_letter_code
_entity_poly.pdbx_strand_id
1 'polypeptide(L)'
;MTGIHADIDALKGLHDALARYRHAQRDVTARGEHQLAATRASLEAKASRLRAQLELGQAEYTACQDRAAQADPDDPVDCSGYARAVQQNSERLEQIRLWQQRIDAEAGEFSGIAGRFAGLLENDLPRMEEHLVAIIASLEAARRVRAPAS
;
A
#
# COMPACT_ATOMS: atom_id res chain seq x y z
N MET A 1 45.32 7.53 22.12
CA MET A 1 44.92 8.61 21.19
C MET A 1 44.28 8.10 19.91
N THR A 2 44.62 6.95 19.43
CA THR A 2 43.92 6.29 18.34
C THR A 2 42.43 5.94 18.63
N GLY A 3 42.09 5.72 19.90
CA GLY A 3 40.71 5.40 20.31
C GLY A 3 39.71 6.52 20.04
N ILE A 4 40.03 7.79 20.32
CA ILE A 4 39.10 8.92 20.13
C ILE A 4 38.80 9.16 18.62
N HIS A 5 39.78 9.00 17.75
CA HIS A 5 39.55 9.12 16.31
C HIS A 5 38.64 7.97 15.79
N ALA A 6 38.90 6.75 16.22
CA ALA A 6 38.05 5.61 15.85
C ALA A 6 36.62 5.78 16.34
N ASP A 7 36.43 6.34 17.57
CA ASP A 7 35.11 6.60 18.12
C ASP A 7 34.37 7.69 17.35
N ILE A 8 35.04 8.79 16.96
CA ILE A 8 34.43 9.83 16.14
C ILE A 8 34.00 9.29 14.77
N ASP A 9 34.86 8.51 14.12
CA ASP A 9 34.54 7.94 12.82
C ASP A 9 33.39 6.93 12.90
N ALA A 10 33.37 6.12 13.96
CA ALA A 10 32.25 5.20 14.23
C ALA A 10 30.94 5.95 14.44
N LEU A 11 30.94 7.04 15.19
CA LEU A 11 29.73 7.86 15.42
C LEU A 11 29.27 8.57 14.16
N LYS A 12 30.17 9.06 13.31
CA LYS A 12 29.84 9.63 12.01
C LYS A 12 29.23 8.58 11.10
N GLY A 13 29.79 7.37 11.09
CA GLY A 13 29.25 6.24 10.35
C GLY A 13 27.83 5.85 10.81
N LEU A 14 27.59 5.87 12.11
CA LEU A 14 26.26 5.61 12.68
C LEU A 14 25.27 6.70 12.28
N HIS A 15 25.65 7.95 12.37
CA HIS A 15 24.81 9.08 11.94
C HIS A 15 24.39 8.94 10.47
N ASP A 16 25.34 8.65 9.58
CA ASP A 16 25.07 8.47 8.16
C ASP A 16 24.19 7.23 7.89
N ALA A 17 24.40 6.15 8.64
CA ALA A 17 23.58 4.94 8.54
C ALA A 17 22.13 5.20 8.96
N LEU A 18 21.91 5.97 10.04
CA LEU A 18 20.55 6.34 10.48
C LEU A 18 19.85 7.22 9.45
N ALA A 19 20.53 8.18 8.86
CA ALA A 19 19.98 9.03 7.81
C ALA A 19 19.58 8.23 6.58
N ARG A 20 20.42 7.31 6.13
CA ARG A 20 20.12 6.38 5.01
C ARG A 20 18.95 5.47 5.33
N TYR A 21 18.90 4.91 6.53
CA TYR A 21 17.80 4.04 6.98
C TYR A 21 16.47 4.78 6.95
N ARG A 22 16.42 5.98 7.52
CA ARG A 22 15.23 6.83 7.53
C ARG A 22 14.73 7.09 6.11
N HIS A 23 15.63 7.43 5.20
CA HIS A 23 15.30 7.73 3.81
C HIS A 23 14.75 6.49 3.09
N ALA A 24 15.42 5.35 3.24
CA ALA A 24 15.00 4.08 2.64
C ALA A 24 13.63 3.64 3.16
N GLN A 25 13.33 3.80 4.44
CA GLN A 25 12.04 3.43 5.03
C GLN A 25 10.90 4.34 4.55
N ARG A 26 11.15 5.62 4.37
CA ARG A 26 10.18 6.54 3.74
C ARG A 26 9.80 6.08 2.33
N ASP A 27 10.77 5.70 1.53
CA ASP A 27 10.54 5.20 0.16
C ASP A 27 9.74 3.92 0.15
N VAL A 28 10.00 2.97 1.05
CA VAL A 28 9.25 1.71 1.18
C VAL A 28 7.80 1.99 1.54
N THR A 29 7.56 2.87 2.51
CA THR A 29 6.21 3.24 2.95
C THR A 29 5.43 3.92 1.82
N ALA A 30 6.05 4.88 1.12
CA ALA A 30 5.42 5.57 -0.01
C ALA A 30 5.07 4.61 -1.16
N ARG A 31 5.94 3.65 -1.46
CA ARG A 31 5.66 2.61 -2.46
C ARG A 31 4.52 1.69 -2.04
N GLY A 32 4.46 1.31 -0.76
CA GLY A 32 3.36 0.51 -0.22
C GLY A 32 2.01 1.21 -0.34
N GLU A 33 1.93 2.48 0.02
CA GLU A 33 0.73 3.32 -0.13
C GLU A 33 0.31 3.45 -1.59
N HIS A 34 1.28 3.68 -2.47
CA HIS A 34 1.02 3.77 -3.91
C HIS A 34 0.48 2.46 -4.49
N GLN A 35 1.05 1.32 -4.10
CA GLN A 35 0.57 0.00 -4.51
C GLN A 35 -0.85 -0.29 -4.03
N LEU A 36 -1.17 0.04 -2.78
CA LEU A 36 -2.52 -0.11 -2.24
C LEU A 36 -3.53 0.74 -3.01
N ALA A 37 -3.21 1.99 -3.30
CA ALA A 37 -4.05 2.89 -4.09
C ALA A 37 -4.28 2.35 -5.51
N ALA A 38 -3.23 1.85 -6.17
CA ALA A 38 -3.32 1.26 -7.50
C ALA A 38 -4.17 -0.01 -7.51
N THR A 39 -4.05 -0.87 -6.50
CA THR A 39 -4.86 -2.09 -6.36
C THR A 39 -6.33 -1.76 -6.13
N ARG A 40 -6.64 -0.78 -5.27
CA ARG A 40 -8.00 -0.29 -5.06
C ARG A 40 -8.62 0.23 -6.34
N ALA A 41 -7.89 1.05 -7.09
CA ALA A 41 -8.36 1.59 -8.37
C ALA A 41 -8.62 0.49 -9.40
N SER A 42 -7.75 -0.52 -9.47
CA SER A 42 -7.91 -1.67 -10.35
C SER A 42 -9.15 -2.49 -10.00
N LEU A 43 -9.40 -2.75 -8.73
CA LEU A 43 -10.59 -3.48 -8.27
C LEU A 43 -11.87 -2.69 -8.55
N GLU A 44 -11.88 -1.39 -8.31
CA GLU A 44 -13.04 -0.55 -8.63
C GLU A 44 -13.34 -0.52 -10.13
N ALA A 45 -12.33 -0.45 -10.98
CA ALA A 45 -12.49 -0.52 -12.43
C ALA A 45 -13.08 -1.86 -12.87
N LYS A 46 -12.65 -2.98 -12.26
CA LYS A 46 -13.20 -4.31 -12.52
C LYS A 46 -14.65 -4.41 -12.04
N ALA A 47 -14.95 -3.91 -10.84
CA ALA A 47 -16.30 -3.90 -10.30
C ALA A 47 -17.25 -3.09 -11.18
N SER A 48 -16.81 -1.93 -11.65
CA SER A 48 -17.59 -1.07 -12.55
C SER A 48 -17.92 -1.77 -13.88
N ARG A 49 -16.94 -2.44 -14.47
CA ARG A 49 -17.15 -3.24 -15.70
C ARG A 49 -18.12 -4.39 -15.48
N LEU A 50 -17.99 -5.12 -14.37
CA LEU A 50 -18.88 -6.22 -14.05
C LEU A 50 -20.30 -5.75 -13.77
N ARG A 51 -20.49 -4.61 -13.12
CA ARG A 51 -21.82 -4.00 -12.92
C ARG A 51 -22.47 -3.69 -14.26
N ALA A 52 -21.72 -3.10 -15.19
CA ALA A 52 -22.23 -2.80 -16.53
C ALA A 52 -22.60 -4.09 -17.32
N GLN A 53 -21.75 -5.10 -17.25
CA GLN A 53 -22.01 -6.42 -17.86
C GLN A 53 -23.22 -7.11 -17.22
N LEU A 54 -23.38 -6.99 -15.91
CA LEU A 54 -24.52 -7.56 -15.19
C LEU A 54 -25.83 -6.86 -15.59
N GLU A 55 -25.85 -5.54 -15.68
CA GLU A 55 -27.02 -4.80 -16.16
C GLU A 55 -27.42 -5.19 -17.58
N LEU A 56 -26.44 -5.28 -18.48
CA LEU A 56 -26.67 -5.73 -19.85
C LEU A 56 -27.18 -7.16 -19.90
N GLY A 57 -26.56 -8.06 -19.14
CA GLY A 57 -26.96 -9.46 -19.06
C GLY A 57 -28.37 -9.65 -18.48
N GLN A 58 -28.76 -8.86 -17.49
CA GLN A 58 -30.11 -8.84 -16.92
C GLN A 58 -31.15 -8.37 -17.96
N ALA A 59 -30.82 -7.34 -18.72
CA ALA A 59 -31.67 -6.85 -19.82
C ALA A 59 -31.86 -7.91 -20.90
N GLU A 60 -30.78 -8.57 -21.31
CA GLU A 60 -30.82 -9.67 -22.28
C GLU A 60 -31.62 -10.87 -21.78
N TYR A 61 -31.46 -11.23 -20.52
CA TYR A 61 -32.22 -12.31 -19.89
C TYR A 61 -33.71 -11.99 -19.84
N THR A 62 -34.09 -10.76 -19.44
CA THR A 62 -35.48 -10.29 -19.42
C THR A 62 -36.09 -10.31 -20.83
N ALA A 63 -35.36 -9.82 -21.84
CA ALA A 63 -35.79 -9.85 -23.22
C ALA A 63 -36.00 -11.31 -23.75
N CYS A 64 -35.12 -12.24 -23.34
CA CYS A 64 -35.26 -13.63 -23.63
C CYS A 64 -36.53 -14.26 -23.00
N GLN A 65 -36.78 -13.93 -21.72
CA GLN A 65 -37.99 -14.38 -21.02
C GLN A 65 -39.26 -13.86 -21.68
N ASP A 66 -39.28 -12.62 -22.14
CA ASP A 66 -40.41 -12.05 -22.87
C ASP A 66 -40.66 -12.79 -24.20
N ARG A 67 -39.60 -13.12 -24.93
CA ARG A 67 -39.70 -13.93 -26.13
C ARG A 67 -40.20 -15.35 -25.84
N ALA A 68 -39.71 -15.93 -24.74
CA ALA A 68 -40.12 -17.27 -24.31
C ALA A 68 -41.62 -17.29 -23.94
N ALA A 69 -42.14 -16.24 -23.31
CA ALA A 69 -43.57 -16.13 -22.98
C ALA A 69 -44.47 -16.03 -24.20
N GLN A 70 -43.94 -15.56 -25.34
CA GLN A 70 -44.68 -15.42 -26.61
C GLN A 70 -44.37 -16.54 -27.60
N ALA A 71 -43.46 -17.45 -27.24
CA ALA A 71 -43.03 -18.54 -28.13
C ALA A 71 -44.11 -19.60 -28.30
N ASP A 72 -44.05 -20.29 -29.45
CA ASP A 72 -44.87 -21.48 -29.72
C ASP A 72 -44.48 -22.60 -28.72
N PRO A 73 -45.42 -23.31 -28.11
CA PRO A 73 -45.12 -24.47 -27.26
C PRO A 73 -44.30 -25.56 -27.99
N ASP A 74 -44.41 -25.65 -29.31
CA ASP A 74 -43.68 -26.63 -30.13
C ASP A 74 -42.25 -26.14 -30.47
N ASP A 75 -41.91 -24.84 -30.21
CA ASP A 75 -40.58 -24.25 -30.41
C ASP A 75 -40.19 -23.37 -29.20
N PRO A 76 -39.85 -24.00 -28.08
CA PRO A 76 -39.54 -23.28 -26.86
C PRO A 76 -38.23 -22.52 -26.95
N VAL A 77 -38.19 -21.32 -26.41
CA VAL A 77 -36.96 -20.48 -26.30
C VAL A 77 -36.23 -20.85 -25.03
N ASP A 78 -34.94 -21.20 -25.18
CA ASP A 78 -34.06 -21.52 -24.07
C ASP A 78 -33.29 -20.26 -23.61
N CYS A 79 -33.56 -19.81 -22.38
CA CYS A 79 -32.91 -18.65 -21.75
C CYS A 79 -31.83 -19.04 -20.72
N SER A 80 -31.51 -20.34 -20.60
CA SER A 80 -30.56 -20.84 -19.59
C SER A 80 -29.16 -20.23 -19.71
N GLY A 81 -28.69 -19.95 -20.93
CA GLY A 81 -27.40 -19.31 -21.18
C GLY A 81 -27.31 -17.90 -20.60
N TYR A 82 -28.38 -17.13 -20.79
CA TYR A 82 -28.46 -15.77 -20.22
C TYR A 82 -28.56 -15.79 -18.69
N ALA A 83 -29.38 -16.69 -18.14
CA ALA A 83 -29.50 -16.89 -16.70
C ALA A 83 -28.14 -17.25 -16.06
N ARG A 84 -27.40 -18.15 -16.69
CA ARG A 84 -26.08 -18.57 -16.25
C ARG A 84 -25.06 -17.43 -16.30
N ALA A 85 -25.07 -16.61 -17.34
CA ALA A 85 -24.19 -15.45 -17.47
C ALA A 85 -24.47 -14.40 -16.40
N VAL A 86 -25.74 -14.12 -16.10
CA VAL A 86 -26.16 -13.23 -15.00
C VAL A 86 -25.64 -13.74 -13.65
N GLN A 87 -25.83 -15.02 -13.38
CA GLN A 87 -25.36 -15.64 -12.14
C GLN A 87 -23.85 -15.56 -11.99
N GLN A 88 -23.09 -15.92 -13.03
CA GLN A 88 -21.64 -15.88 -13.01
C GLN A 88 -21.10 -14.46 -12.79
N ASN A 89 -21.66 -13.46 -13.46
CA ASN A 89 -21.26 -12.07 -13.28
C ASN A 89 -21.62 -11.56 -11.89
N SER A 90 -22.76 -11.95 -11.35
CA SER A 90 -23.14 -11.62 -9.98
C SER A 90 -22.18 -12.23 -8.96
N GLU A 91 -21.79 -13.48 -9.09
CA GLU A 91 -20.83 -14.16 -8.22
C GLU A 91 -19.43 -13.50 -8.30
N ARG A 92 -18.97 -13.16 -9.51
CA ARG A 92 -17.70 -12.46 -9.71
C ARG A 92 -17.70 -11.07 -9.06
N LEU A 93 -18.81 -10.35 -9.18
CA LEU A 93 -18.96 -9.03 -8.54
C LEU A 93 -18.92 -9.17 -7.02
N GLU A 94 -19.56 -10.18 -6.45
CA GLU A 94 -19.52 -10.45 -5.02
C GLU A 94 -18.09 -10.79 -4.54
N GLN A 95 -17.37 -11.60 -5.30
CA GLN A 95 -15.96 -11.89 -4.99
C GLN A 95 -15.08 -10.63 -4.99
N ILE A 96 -15.26 -9.76 -5.97
CA ILE A 96 -14.52 -8.48 -6.01
C ILE A 96 -14.88 -7.62 -4.81
N ARG A 97 -16.14 -7.58 -4.41
CA ARG A 97 -16.60 -6.85 -3.23
C ARG A 97 -15.95 -7.35 -1.95
N LEU A 98 -15.82 -8.66 -1.79
CA LEU A 98 -15.10 -9.27 -0.67
C LEU A 98 -13.60 -8.91 -0.68
N TRP A 99 -12.97 -8.92 -1.84
CA TRP A 99 -11.59 -8.47 -1.99
C TRP A 99 -11.41 -6.99 -1.65
N GLN A 100 -12.34 -6.13 -2.07
CA GLN A 100 -12.32 -4.71 -1.71
C GLN A 100 -12.40 -4.51 -0.20
N GLN A 101 -13.30 -5.22 0.48
CA GLN A 101 -13.42 -5.17 1.95
C GLN A 101 -12.13 -5.61 2.63
N ARG A 102 -11.53 -6.69 2.16
CA ARG A 102 -10.27 -7.21 2.71
C ARG A 102 -9.11 -6.23 2.52
N ILE A 103 -8.99 -5.65 1.34
CA ILE A 103 -7.95 -4.65 1.05
C ILE A 103 -8.16 -3.39 1.88
N ASP A 104 -9.39 -2.96 2.08
CA ASP A 104 -9.69 -1.80 2.93
C ASP A 104 -9.31 -2.06 4.39
N ALA A 105 -9.55 -3.26 4.91
CA ALA A 105 -9.14 -3.65 6.25
C ALA A 105 -7.61 -3.70 6.38
N GLU A 106 -6.92 -4.34 5.44
CA GLU A 106 -5.45 -4.42 5.42
C GLU A 106 -4.79 -3.04 5.22
N ALA A 107 -5.38 -2.19 4.39
CA ALA A 107 -4.93 -0.82 4.20
C ALA A 107 -5.07 0.03 5.47
N GLY A 108 -6.14 -0.19 6.25
CA GLY A 108 -6.33 0.45 7.56
C GLY A 108 -5.24 0.04 8.55
N GLU A 109 -4.91 -1.25 8.62
CA GLU A 109 -3.80 -1.77 9.44
C GLU A 109 -2.45 -1.21 8.99
N PHE A 110 -2.19 -1.20 7.69
CA PHE A 110 -0.97 -0.64 7.11
C PHE A 110 -0.84 0.85 7.43
N SER A 111 -1.91 1.64 7.27
CA SER A 111 -1.92 3.06 7.64
C SER A 111 -1.62 3.29 9.12
N GLY A 112 -2.15 2.45 10.00
CA GLY A 112 -1.87 2.53 11.44
C GLY A 112 -0.40 2.24 11.77
N ILE A 113 0.17 1.21 11.16
CA ILE A 113 1.59 0.85 11.32
C ILE A 113 2.47 1.93 10.70
N ALA A 114 2.17 2.38 9.50
CA ALA A 114 2.90 3.42 8.79
C ALA A 114 2.89 4.75 9.57
N GLY A 115 1.76 5.12 10.19
CA GLY A 115 1.64 6.32 11.01
C GLY A 115 2.51 6.27 12.26
N ARG A 116 2.56 5.13 12.96
CA ARG A 116 3.46 4.92 14.11
C ARG A 116 4.93 4.94 13.69
N PHE A 117 5.23 4.32 12.56
CA PHE A 117 6.57 4.29 12.01
C PHE A 117 7.02 5.66 11.51
N ALA A 118 6.14 6.44 10.91
CA ALA A 118 6.40 7.83 10.53
C ALA A 118 6.80 8.69 11.74
N GLY A 119 6.14 8.50 12.89
CA GLY A 119 6.52 9.16 14.14
C GLY A 119 7.95 8.86 14.57
N LEU A 120 8.36 7.58 14.49
CA LEU A 120 9.74 7.14 14.74
C LEU A 120 10.72 7.80 13.75
N LEU A 121 10.42 7.75 12.46
CA LEU A 121 11.29 8.25 11.38
C LEU A 121 11.41 9.78 11.39
N GLU A 122 10.35 10.49 11.74
CA GLU A 122 10.30 11.96 11.64
C GLU A 122 10.62 12.69 12.95
N ASN A 123 10.47 12.02 14.08
CA ASN A 123 10.71 12.62 15.39
C ASN A 123 11.89 11.98 16.12
N ASP A 124 11.87 10.66 16.32
CA ASP A 124 12.84 9.99 17.18
C ASP A 124 14.21 9.85 16.50
N LEU A 125 14.25 9.43 15.25
CA LEU A 125 15.52 9.31 14.53
C LEU A 125 16.22 10.65 14.29
N PRO A 126 15.55 11.73 13.89
CA PRO A 126 16.17 13.05 13.83
C PRO A 126 16.74 13.54 15.16
N ARG A 127 16.07 13.28 16.27
CA ARG A 127 16.61 13.59 17.61
C ARG A 127 17.88 12.81 17.92
N MET A 128 17.90 11.52 17.55
CA MET A 128 19.12 10.71 17.69
C MET A 128 20.25 11.25 16.81
N GLU A 129 19.96 11.63 15.58
CA GLU A 129 20.93 12.25 14.68
C GLU A 129 21.49 13.57 15.26
N GLU A 130 20.64 14.43 15.80
CA GLU A 130 21.03 15.67 16.48
C GLU A 130 21.92 15.41 17.70
N HIS A 131 21.58 14.40 18.51
CA HIS A 131 22.39 13.95 19.64
C HIS A 131 23.76 13.48 19.21
N LEU A 132 23.84 12.70 18.13
CA LEU A 132 25.12 12.23 17.58
C LEU A 132 25.97 13.40 17.09
N VAL A 133 25.38 14.36 16.40
CA VAL A 133 26.08 15.58 15.97
C VAL A 133 26.67 16.36 17.18
N ALA A 134 25.90 16.49 18.25
CA ALA A 134 26.37 17.17 19.46
C ALA A 134 27.53 16.42 20.15
N ILE A 135 27.41 15.06 20.23
CA ILE A 135 28.48 14.23 20.81
C ILE A 135 29.74 14.30 19.96
N ILE A 136 29.62 14.20 18.65
CA ILE A 136 30.74 14.31 17.71
C ILE A 136 31.44 15.68 17.87
N ALA A 137 30.67 16.77 17.90
CA ALA A 137 31.22 18.11 18.09
C ALA A 137 31.98 18.25 19.42
N SER A 138 31.45 17.67 20.50
CA SER A 138 32.09 17.65 21.80
C SER A 138 33.41 16.88 21.80
N LEU A 139 33.43 15.73 21.13
CA LEU A 139 34.65 14.90 21.01
C LEU A 139 35.69 15.58 20.12
N GLU A 140 35.30 16.23 19.05
CA GLU A 140 36.18 16.99 18.19
C GLU A 140 36.80 18.18 18.92
N ALA A 141 36.00 18.88 19.71
CA ALA A 141 36.51 19.99 20.57
C ALA A 141 37.51 19.48 21.61
N ALA A 142 37.23 18.36 22.28
CA ALA A 142 38.13 17.73 23.23
C ALA A 142 39.44 17.29 22.57
N ARG A 143 39.37 16.79 21.36
CA ARG A 143 40.54 16.40 20.56
C ARG A 143 41.43 17.61 20.25
N ARG A 144 40.84 18.73 19.89
CA ARG A 144 41.61 19.98 19.63
C ARG A 144 42.33 20.51 20.86
N VAL A 145 41.68 20.45 22.02
CA VAL A 145 42.28 20.88 23.28
C VAL A 145 43.43 19.96 23.70
N ARG A 146 43.35 18.67 23.43
CA ARG A 146 44.39 17.66 23.77
C ARG A 146 45.51 17.55 22.74
N ALA A 147 45.35 18.13 21.55
CA ALA A 147 46.43 18.18 20.57
C ALA A 147 47.54 19.07 21.05
N PRO A 148 48.79 18.61 21.15
CA PRO A 148 49.89 19.45 21.55
C PRO A 148 50.10 20.56 20.52
N ALA A 149 50.25 21.80 21.00
CA ALA A 149 50.64 22.91 20.16
C ALA A 149 52.06 22.64 19.62
N SER A 150 52.17 22.40 18.34
CA SER A 150 53.48 22.24 17.67
C SER A 150 54.07 23.59 17.28
#